data_3eb67248110a195fe158cabd091f8ad4
#
_entry.id   3eb67248110a195fe158cabd091f8ad4
#
_cell.length_a   1.000
_cell.length_b   1.000
_cell.length_c   1.000
_cell.angle_alpha   90.00
_cell.angle_beta   90.00
_cell.angle_gamma   90.00
#
_symmetry.space_group_name_H-M   'P 1'
#
loop_
_entity.id
_entity.type
_entity.pdbx_description
1 polymer ?
#
loop_
_entity_poly.entity_id
_entity_poly.type
_entity_poly.pdbx_seq_one_letter_code
_entity_poly.pdbx_strand_id
1 'polypeptide(L)'
;MSFELPKLNYEYTALEPYIDALTMEIHHAKHHGAYTNNLNLAIDGTSLSSFPIEEILKDASKHSPAIRNNGGGYYNHNLFWEIMSPNGGGEPSGELMKFIQKSFGSFGEFKEKFSTSAATRFGSGWAWLVLTNGELKIFSTPNQDNPLMDISEIKGFPVLGLDVWEHAYYLKYQNKRPEYIQNFWNVVDWNIVEKRFEKGL
;
A
#
# COMPACT_ATOMS: atom_id res chain seq x y z
N MET A 1 13.90 16.81 -9.74
CA MET A 1 14.48 15.54 -9.21
C MET A 1 13.79 14.40 -9.92
N SER A 2 14.45 13.27 -10.15
CA SER A 2 13.79 12.06 -10.64
C SER A 2 13.47 11.14 -9.44
N PHE A 3 12.34 10.47 -9.49
CA PHE A 3 12.03 9.39 -8.56
C PHE A 3 12.89 8.16 -8.86
N GLU A 4 13.28 7.45 -7.84
CA GLU A 4 14.10 6.25 -7.97
C GLU A 4 13.34 5.04 -7.43
N LEU A 5 13.53 3.88 -8.07
CA LEU A 5 13.03 2.61 -7.53
C LEU A 5 13.78 2.33 -6.21
N PRO A 6 13.09 2.26 -5.06
CA PRO A 6 13.77 2.01 -3.79
C PRO A 6 14.35 0.60 -3.75
N LYS A 7 15.49 0.45 -3.08
CA LYS A 7 16.00 -0.89 -2.77
C LYS A 7 15.14 -1.51 -1.67
N LEU A 8 14.85 -2.80 -1.79
CA LEU A 8 14.24 -3.55 -0.69
C LEU A 8 15.25 -3.73 0.45
N ASN A 9 14.75 -3.73 1.68
CA ASN A 9 15.56 -3.99 2.88
C ASN A 9 15.73 -5.49 3.17
N TYR A 10 15.26 -6.35 2.28
CA TYR A 10 15.29 -7.81 2.38
C TYR A 10 15.35 -8.43 0.98
N GLU A 11 15.83 -9.68 0.90
CA GLU A 11 15.92 -10.42 -0.35
C GLU A 11 14.55 -10.84 -0.88
N TYR A 12 14.42 -11.09 -2.18
CA TYR A 12 13.14 -11.51 -2.77
C TYR A 12 12.60 -12.82 -2.17
N THR A 13 13.46 -13.70 -1.67
CA THR A 13 13.09 -14.95 -1.01
C THR A 13 12.64 -14.77 0.44
N ALA A 14 12.85 -13.60 1.03
CA ALA A 14 12.73 -13.41 2.48
C ALA A 14 11.29 -13.49 3.00
N LEU A 15 10.29 -13.27 2.15
CA LEU A 15 8.88 -13.33 2.53
C LEU A 15 8.26 -14.72 2.29
N GLU A 16 9.03 -15.70 1.84
CA GLU A 16 8.54 -17.08 1.78
C GLU A 16 8.31 -17.66 3.19
N PRO A 17 7.33 -18.53 3.38
CA PRO A 17 6.48 -19.15 2.35
C PRO A 17 5.23 -18.32 1.99
N TYR A 18 5.08 -17.10 2.43
CA TYR A 18 3.86 -16.32 2.29
C TYR A 18 3.75 -15.60 0.93
N ILE A 19 4.84 -15.00 0.45
CA ILE A 19 4.95 -14.40 -0.88
C ILE A 19 6.18 -15.02 -1.54
N ASP A 20 6.01 -15.59 -2.74
CA ASP A 20 7.10 -16.27 -3.43
C ASP A 20 8.12 -15.30 -4.06
N ALA A 21 9.35 -15.77 -4.20
CA ALA A 21 10.47 -14.97 -4.70
C ALA A 21 10.21 -14.42 -6.11
N LEU A 22 9.58 -15.19 -6.99
CA LEU A 22 9.31 -14.76 -8.36
C LEU A 22 8.26 -13.65 -8.40
N THR A 23 7.21 -13.74 -7.56
CA THR A 23 6.25 -12.65 -7.38
C THR A 23 6.98 -11.39 -6.89
N MET A 24 7.84 -11.50 -5.87
CA MET A 24 8.57 -10.35 -5.33
C MET A 24 9.47 -9.69 -6.38
N GLU A 25 10.22 -10.48 -7.15
CA GLU A 25 11.09 -9.95 -8.21
C GLU A 25 10.30 -9.21 -9.30
N ILE A 26 9.25 -9.85 -9.82
CA ILE A 26 8.44 -9.26 -10.90
C ILE A 26 7.69 -8.03 -10.37
N HIS A 27 7.11 -8.11 -9.20
CA HIS A 27 6.32 -7.05 -8.60
C HIS A 27 7.19 -5.80 -8.32
N HIS A 28 8.39 -5.98 -7.73
CA HIS A 28 9.31 -4.90 -7.47
C HIS A 28 10.03 -4.42 -8.73
N ALA A 29 10.78 -5.30 -9.42
CA ALA A 29 11.67 -4.86 -10.50
C ALA A 29 10.92 -4.48 -11.78
N LYS A 30 9.75 -5.09 -12.07
CA LYS A 30 9.00 -4.85 -13.30
C LYS A 30 7.82 -3.90 -13.08
N HIS A 31 6.87 -4.24 -12.20
CA HIS A 31 5.69 -3.39 -11.98
C HIS A 31 6.05 -2.07 -11.31
N HIS A 32 6.71 -2.07 -10.16
CA HIS A 32 7.11 -0.84 -9.48
C HIS A 32 8.15 -0.07 -10.29
N GLY A 33 9.12 -0.76 -10.90
CA GLY A 33 10.08 -0.14 -11.82
C GLY A 33 9.41 0.57 -13.00
N ALA A 34 8.37 -0.02 -13.59
CA ALA A 34 7.61 0.61 -14.67
C ALA A 34 6.84 1.84 -14.17
N TYR A 35 6.17 1.78 -13.01
CA TYR A 35 5.51 2.96 -12.44
C TYR A 35 6.50 4.10 -12.19
N THR A 36 7.67 3.80 -11.63
CA THR A 36 8.74 4.79 -11.39
C THR A 36 9.20 5.46 -12.69
N ASN A 37 9.52 4.67 -13.71
CA ASN A 37 9.99 5.19 -14.98
C ASN A 37 8.92 6.01 -15.71
N ASN A 38 7.69 5.51 -15.75
CA ASN A 38 6.58 6.19 -16.42
C ASN A 38 6.17 7.47 -15.70
N LEU A 39 6.24 7.51 -14.35
CA LEU A 39 6.03 8.74 -13.61
C LEU A 39 7.06 9.79 -13.99
N ASN A 40 8.36 9.43 -13.98
CA ASN A 40 9.43 10.34 -14.37
C ASN A 40 9.21 10.89 -15.78
N LEU A 41 8.85 10.05 -16.75
CA LEU A 41 8.54 10.48 -18.11
C LEU A 41 7.34 11.44 -18.16
N ALA A 42 6.30 11.17 -17.34
CA ALA A 42 5.08 11.97 -17.34
C ALA A 42 5.25 13.36 -16.71
N ILE A 43 6.21 13.53 -15.80
CA ILE A 43 6.49 14.82 -15.14
C ILE A 43 7.70 15.55 -15.72
N ASP A 44 8.44 14.94 -16.66
CA ASP A 44 9.60 15.57 -17.27
C ASP A 44 9.25 16.90 -17.94
N GLY A 45 10.10 17.90 -17.74
CA GLY A 45 9.88 19.26 -18.24
C GLY A 45 8.72 20.03 -17.60
N THR A 46 8.04 19.47 -16.58
CA THR A 46 6.99 20.14 -15.82
C THR A 46 7.49 20.63 -14.46
N SER A 47 6.74 21.55 -13.81
CA SER A 47 7.03 21.98 -12.44
C SER A 47 6.90 20.85 -11.41
N LEU A 48 6.15 19.79 -11.73
CA LEU A 48 5.93 18.65 -10.83
C LEU A 48 7.20 17.88 -10.50
N SER A 49 8.23 17.94 -11.37
CA SER A 49 9.51 17.28 -11.14
C SER A 49 10.27 17.80 -9.91
N SER A 50 9.85 18.92 -9.31
CA SER A 50 10.42 19.48 -8.09
C SER A 50 9.65 19.15 -6.81
N PHE A 51 8.46 18.54 -6.92
CA PHE A 51 7.60 18.21 -5.78
C PHE A 51 7.79 16.78 -5.28
N PRO A 52 7.63 16.54 -3.96
CA PRO A 52 7.52 15.18 -3.44
C PRO A 52 6.23 14.51 -3.96
N ILE A 53 6.22 13.18 -4.00
CA ILE A 53 5.10 12.43 -4.58
C ILE A 53 3.78 12.69 -3.88
N GLU A 54 3.81 12.88 -2.56
CA GLU A 54 2.62 13.16 -1.75
C GLU A 54 1.93 14.47 -2.17
N GLU A 55 2.72 15.49 -2.52
CA GLU A 55 2.17 16.77 -2.99
C GLU A 55 1.58 16.63 -4.41
N ILE A 56 2.19 15.83 -5.28
CA ILE A 56 1.64 15.56 -6.60
C ILE A 56 0.28 14.84 -6.48
N LEU A 57 0.19 13.85 -5.58
CA LEU A 57 -1.02 13.04 -5.43
C LEU A 57 -2.20 13.81 -4.83
N LYS A 58 -1.96 14.85 -4.02
CA LYS A 58 -3.03 15.69 -3.44
C LYS A 58 -3.92 16.35 -4.51
N ASP A 59 -3.39 16.59 -5.67
CA ASP A 59 -4.09 17.22 -6.79
C ASP A 59 -4.30 16.24 -7.97
N ALA A 60 -4.47 14.95 -7.69
CA ALA A 60 -4.59 13.90 -8.70
C ALA A 60 -5.66 14.17 -9.76
N SER A 61 -6.78 14.84 -9.38
CA SER A 61 -7.85 15.23 -10.32
C SER A 61 -7.40 16.24 -11.38
N LYS A 62 -6.34 17.00 -11.12
CA LYS A 62 -5.80 18.03 -12.02
C LYS A 62 -4.74 17.50 -12.97
N HIS A 63 -4.30 16.27 -12.75
CA HIS A 63 -3.21 15.66 -13.51
C HIS A 63 -3.71 14.70 -14.60
N SER A 64 -2.84 14.40 -15.54
CA SER A 64 -3.12 13.40 -16.57
C SER A 64 -3.30 12.01 -15.94
N PRO A 65 -4.03 11.09 -16.60
CA PRO A 65 -4.12 9.69 -16.14
C PRO A 65 -2.74 9.02 -15.97
N ALA A 66 -1.76 9.41 -16.77
CA ALA A 66 -0.39 8.90 -16.66
C ALA A 66 0.25 9.29 -15.31
N ILE A 67 0.14 10.56 -14.89
CA ILE A 67 0.66 11.02 -13.59
C ILE A 67 -0.12 10.39 -12.44
N ARG A 68 -1.46 10.37 -12.49
CA ARG A 68 -2.31 9.76 -11.46
C ARG A 68 -1.98 8.28 -11.25
N ASN A 69 -1.97 7.50 -12.34
CA ASN A 69 -1.78 6.06 -12.23
C ASN A 69 -0.34 5.68 -11.87
N ASN A 70 0.65 6.31 -12.50
CA ASN A 70 2.06 5.97 -12.22
C ASN A 70 2.55 6.60 -10.91
N GLY A 71 2.08 7.80 -10.56
CA GLY A 71 2.34 8.41 -9.25
C GLY A 71 1.72 7.62 -8.11
N GLY A 72 0.46 7.20 -8.26
CA GLY A 72 -0.19 6.31 -7.32
C GLY A 72 0.55 4.99 -7.20
N GLY A 73 0.90 4.36 -8.33
CA GLY A 73 1.66 3.10 -8.34
C GLY A 73 3.01 3.24 -7.64
N TYR A 74 3.75 4.31 -7.91
CA TYR A 74 5.02 4.56 -7.23
C TYR A 74 4.85 4.68 -5.71
N TYR A 75 3.92 5.51 -5.25
CA TYR A 75 3.69 5.71 -3.81
C TYR A 75 3.19 4.45 -3.11
N ASN A 76 2.19 3.78 -3.68
CA ASN A 76 1.56 2.60 -3.09
C ASN A 76 2.58 1.48 -2.89
N HIS A 77 3.45 1.25 -3.88
CA HIS A 77 4.45 0.19 -3.79
C HIS A 77 5.60 0.56 -2.84
N ASN A 78 6.01 1.84 -2.74
CA ASN A 78 6.96 2.28 -1.71
C ASN A 78 6.44 1.89 -0.32
N LEU A 79 5.18 2.25 -0.02
CA LEU A 79 4.53 1.91 1.23
C LEU A 79 4.48 0.38 1.43
N PHE A 80 4.10 -0.38 0.39
CA PHE A 80 3.92 -1.82 0.47
C PHE A 80 5.19 -2.56 0.86
N TRP A 81 6.33 -2.18 0.26
CA TRP A 81 7.62 -2.78 0.62
C TRP A 81 8.06 -2.42 2.04
N GLU A 82 7.81 -1.19 2.45
CA GLU A 82 8.20 -0.68 3.76
C GLU A 82 7.49 -1.40 4.91
N ILE A 83 6.21 -1.71 4.75
CA ILE A 83 5.38 -2.33 5.80
C ILE A 83 5.50 -3.84 5.90
N MET A 84 6.32 -4.48 5.07
CA MET A 84 6.54 -5.93 5.10
C MET A 84 7.93 -6.28 5.60
N SER A 85 8.04 -7.42 6.29
CA SER A 85 9.29 -7.92 6.86
C SER A 85 9.28 -9.44 6.95
N PRO A 86 10.45 -10.11 6.78
CA PRO A 86 10.57 -11.54 7.08
C PRO A 86 10.33 -11.88 8.55
N ASN A 87 10.44 -10.89 9.44
CA ASN A 87 10.16 -11.02 10.86
C ASN A 87 8.80 -10.39 11.23
N GLY A 88 7.90 -10.28 10.26
CA GLY A 88 6.55 -9.72 10.44
C GLY A 88 5.59 -10.66 11.16
N GLY A 89 4.34 -10.26 11.18
CA GLY A 89 3.27 -11.02 11.85
C GLY A 89 3.00 -10.56 13.28
N GLY A 90 2.17 -11.32 13.98
CA GLY A 90 1.73 -10.94 15.32
C GLY A 90 0.67 -9.84 15.31
N GLU A 91 0.76 -8.95 16.28
CA GLU A 91 -0.19 -7.85 16.53
C GLU A 91 0.57 -6.54 16.80
N PRO A 92 0.00 -5.36 16.46
CA PRO A 92 0.57 -4.09 16.86
C PRO A 92 0.52 -3.92 18.39
N SER A 93 1.32 -3.02 18.88
CA SER A 93 1.34 -2.61 20.29
C SER A 93 1.10 -1.09 20.38
N GLY A 94 1.32 -0.51 21.56
CA GLY A 94 1.36 0.94 21.70
C GLY A 94 0.06 1.68 21.38
N GLU A 95 0.21 2.85 20.77
CA GLU A 95 -0.92 3.73 20.47
C GLU A 95 -1.76 3.20 19.30
N LEU A 96 -1.14 2.59 18.29
CA LEU A 96 -1.88 2.02 17.17
C LEU A 96 -2.88 0.96 17.64
N MET A 97 -2.49 0.08 18.56
CA MET A 97 -3.42 -0.92 19.11
C MET A 97 -4.61 -0.26 19.83
N LYS A 98 -4.38 0.81 20.61
CA LYS A 98 -5.47 1.54 21.26
C LYS A 98 -6.43 2.17 20.25
N PHE A 99 -5.89 2.74 19.18
CA PHE A 99 -6.72 3.31 18.11
C PHE A 99 -7.48 2.23 17.34
N ILE A 100 -6.87 1.08 17.09
CA ILE A 100 -7.53 -0.09 16.48
C ILE A 100 -8.70 -0.54 17.36
N GLN A 101 -8.48 -0.72 18.67
CA GLN A 101 -9.52 -1.11 19.61
C GLN A 101 -10.65 -0.08 19.68
N LYS A 102 -10.30 1.21 19.70
CA LYS A 102 -11.28 2.31 19.70
C LYS A 102 -12.13 2.32 18.44
N SER A 103 -11.50 2.11 17.26
CA SER A 103 -12.19 2.25 15.97
C SER A 103 -12.93 0.99 15.53
N PHE A 104 -12.46 -0.19 15.95
CA PHE A 104 -12.95 -1.47 15.43
C PHE A 104 -13.42 -2.45 16.50
N GLY A 105 -13.16 -2.20 17.79
CA GLY A 105 -13.51 -3.07 18.91
C GLY A 105 -12.34 -3.97 19.36
N SER A 106 -11.74 -4.70 18.45
CA SER A 106 -10.60 -5.57 18.70
C SER A 106 -9.67 -5.65 17.48
N PHE A 107 -8.46 -6.19 17.68
CA PHE A 107 -7.56 -6.48 16.55
C PHE A 107 -8.13 -7.56 15.62
N GLY A 108 -8.83 -8.55 16.16
CA GLY A 108 -9.51 -9.57 15.36
C GLY A 108 -10.57 -8.98 14.43
N GLU A 109 -11.44 -8.11 14.96
CA GLU A 109 -12.46 -7.41 14.17
C GLU A 109 -11.85 -6.46 13.14
N PHE A 110 -10.75 -5.78 13.47
CA PHE A 110 -9.98 -5.00 12.51
C PHE A 110 -9.48 -5.87 11.35
N LYS A 111 -8.82 -7.01 11.64
CA LYS A 111 -8.33 -7.94 10.61
C LYS A 111 -9.47 -8.45 9.72
N GLU A 112 -10.60 -8.79 10.30
CA GLU A 112 -11.77 -9.26 9.56
C GLU A 112 -12.31 -8.19 8.61
N LYS A 113 -12.51 -6.96 9.11
CA LYS A 113 -13.00 -5.82 8.30
C LYS A 113 -12.03 -5.45 7.19
N PHE A 114 -10.72 -5.42 7.49
CA PHE A 114 -9.70 -5.12 6.48
C PHE A 114 -9.64 -6.22 5.42
N SER A 115 -9.64 -7.49 5.82
CA SER A 115 -9.63 -8.63 4.92
C SER A 115 -10.89 -8.67 4.04
N THR A 116 -12.05 -8.32 4.59
CA THR A 116 -13.30 -8.18 3.82
C THR A 116 -13.19 -7.06 2.78
N SER A 117 -12.66 -5.89 3.17
CA SER A 117 -12.45 -4.78 2.22
C SER A 117 -11.51 -5.17 1.08
N ALA A 118 -10.44 -5.92 1.38
CA ALA A 118 -9.50 -6.43 0.39
C ALA A 118 -10.13 -7.48 -0.54
N ALA A 119 -10.88 -8.43 0.02
CA ALA A 119 -11.51 -9.52 -0.74
C ALA A 119 -12.64 -9.01 -1.66
N THR A 120 -13.42 -8.04 -1.19
CA THR A 120 -14.57 -7.49 -1.94
C THR A 120 -14.18 -6.41 -2.94
N ARG A 121 -12.93 -5.94 -2.96
CA ARG A 121 -12.46 -5.03 -4.02
C ARG A 121 -12.58 -5.70 -5.37
N PHE A 122 -13.57 -5.26 -6.15
CA PHE A 122 -13.78 -5.79 -7.50
C PHE A 122 -12.68 -5.32 -8.45
N GLY A 123 -12.05 -6.27 -9.14
CA GLY A 123 -10.92 -5.98 -10.04
C GLY A 123 -9.64 -5.63 -9.30
N SER A 124 -8.80 -4.84 -9.94
CA SER A 124 -7.51 -4.36 -9.41
C SER A 124 -7.71 -3.21 -8.44
N GLY A 125 -6.91 -3.16 -7.41
CA GLY A 125 -6.93 -2.07 -6.43
C GLY A 125 -6.17 -2.37 -5.16
N TRP A 126 -6.48 -1.60 -4.12
CA TRP A 126 -5.81 -1.65 -2.82
C TRP A 126 -6.83 -1.60 -1.69
N ALA A 127 -6.53 -2.28 -0.59
CA ALA A 127 -7.22 -2.09 0.69
C ALA A 127 -6.33 -1.25 1.61
N TRP A 128 -6.95 -0.36 2.39
CA TRP A 128 -6.25 0.64 3.19
C TRP A 128 -6.75 0.68 4.64
N LEU A 129 -5.79 0.83 5.57
CA LEU A 129 -6.03 1.42 6.89
C LEU A 129 -5.56 2.87 6.83
N VAL A 130 -6.43 3.80 7.13
CA VAL A 130 -6.21 5.26 6.98
C VAL A 130 -6.46 5.96 8.29
N LEU A 131 -5.54 6.84 8.67
CA LEU A 131 -5.76 7.81 9.73
C LEU A 131 -6.38 9.09 9.13
N THR A 132 -7.57 9.43 9.58
CA THR A 132 -8.30 10.62 9.13
C THR A 132 -9.09 11.22 10.28
N ASN A 133 -8.96 12.54 10.50
CA ASN A 133 -9.65 13.28 11.57
C ASN A 133 -9.49 12.64 12.97
N GLY A 134 -8.32 12.06 13.28
CA GLY A 134 -8.05 11.42 14.55
C GLY A 134 -8.73 10.05 14.76
N GLU A 135 -9.18 9.41 13.67
CA GLU A 135 -9.79 8.07 13.67
C GLU A 135 -9.16 7.18 12.60
N LEU A 136 -9.16 5.86 12.86
CA LEU A 136 -8.78 4.88 11.86
C LEU A 136 -10.01 4.42 11.07
N LYS A 137 -9.86 4.39 9.74
CA LYS A 137 -10.89 3.88 8.82
C LYS A 137 -10.32 2.84 7.86
N ILE A 138 -11.18 1.92 7.42
CA ILE A 138 -10.87 0.90 6.42
C ILE A 138 -11.72 1.15 5.19
N PHE A 139 -11.09 1.13 4.01
CA PHE A 139 -11.78 1.14 2.73
C PHE A 139 -10.86 0.62 1.62
N SER A 140 -11.36 0.55 0.40
CA SER A 140 -10.58 0.11 -0.75
C SER A 140 -10.69 1.10 -1.90
N THR A 141 -9.63 1.20 -2.70
CA THR A 141 -9.56 2.05 -3.88
C THR A 141 -9.33 1.24 -5.15
N PRO A 142 -9.84 1.67 -6.32
CA PRO A 142 -9.56 1.01 -7.59
C PRO A 142 -8.16 1.36 -8.09
N ASN A 143 -7.61 0.49 -8.93
CA ASN A 143 -6.36 0.70 -9.66
C ASN A 143 -5.20 1.12 -8.73
N GLN A 144 -4.57 2.27 -9.01
CA GLN A 144 -3.49 2.82 -8.19
C GLN A 144 -3.93 4.06 -7.38
N ASP A 145 -5.23 4.31 -7.28
CA ASP A 145 -5.75 5.37 -6.41
C ASP A 145 -5.44 5.07 -4.94
N ASN A 146 -5.26 6.12 -4.15
CA ASN A 146 -4.92 5.99 -2.74
C ASN A 146 -5.52 7.13 -1.89
N PRO A 147 -5.47 7.02 -0.55
CA PRO A 147 -6.07 7.99 0.38
C PRO A 147 -5.51 9.40 0.33
N LEU A 148 -4.34 9.64 -0.27
CA LEU A 148 -3.76 10.98 -0.41
C LEU A 148 -4.44 11.79 -1.51
N MET A 149 -5.07 11.12 -2.47
CA MET A 149 -5.64 11.76 -3.66
C MET A 149 -6.92 12.52 -3.32
N ASP A 150 -7.09 13.69 -3.94
CA ASP A 150 -8.30 14.52 -3.81
C ASP A 150 -9.59 13.84 -4.33
N ILE A 151 -9.44 12.84 -5.19
CA ILE A 151 -10.50 12.01 -5.73
C ILE A 151 -10.90 10.81 -4.84
N SER A 152 -10.14 10.57 -3.75
CA SER A 152 -10.42 9.46 -2.85
C SER A 152 -11.69 9.71 -2.03
N GLU A 153 -12.52 8.68 -1.87
CA GLU A 153 -13.73 8.73 -1.04
C GLU A 153 -13.39 9.05 0.42
N ILE A 154 -12.35 8.43 0.96
CA ILE A 154 -11.81 8.71 2.28
C ILE A 154 -10.40 9.25 2.10
N LYS A 155 -10.19 10.50 2.50
CA LYS A 155 -8.89 11.16 2.47
C LYS A 155 -8.21 11.06 3.83
N GLY A 156 -6.92 10.83 3.82
CA GLY A 156 -6.15 10.76 5.06
C GLY A 156 -4.77 10.15 4.84
N PHE A 157 -4.09 9.92 5.95
CA PHE A 157 -2.75 9.36 5.93
C PHE A 157 -2.82 7.82 5.85
N PRO A 158 -2.28 7.16 4.80
CA PRO A 158 -2.30 5.71 4.69
C PRO A 158 -1.30 5.07 5.65
N VAL A 159 -1.82 4.32 6.61
CA VAL A 159 -1.05 3.64 7.66
C VAL A 159 -0.63 2.25 7.21
N LEU A 160 -1.55 1.50 6.61
CA LEU A 160 -1.34 0.16 6.07
C LEU A 160 -2.03 0.06 4.71
N GLY A 161 -1.39 -0.60 3.75
CA GLY A 161 -1.94 -0.87 2.42
C GLY A 161 -1.70 -2.31 1.99
N LEU A 162 -2.70 -2.93 1.34
CA LEU A 162 -2.57 -4.25 0.73
C LEU A 162 -2.91 -4.18 -0.75
N ASP A 163 -1.96 -4.57 -1.58
CA ASP A 163 -2.15 -4.72 -3.02
C ASP A 163 -3.02 -5.95 -3.31
N VAL A 164 -4.16 -5.73 -3.98
CA VAL A 164 -5.04 -6.81 -4.44
C VAL A 164 -5.13 -6.89 -5.97
N TRP A 165 -4.20 -6.27 -6.68
CA TRP A 165 -3.94 -6.56 -8.08
C TRP A 165 -3.51 -8.03 -8.22
N GLU A 166 -3.92 -8.70 -9.29
CA GLU A 166 -3.56 -10.09 -9.51
C GLU A 166 -2.04 -10.32 -9.60
N HIS A 167 -1.28 -9.33 -10.10
CA HIS A 167 0.17 -9.41 -10.14
C HIS A 167 0.84 -9.58 -8.76
N ALA A 168 0.16 -9.18 -7.68
CA ALA A 168 0.68 -9.31 -6.33
C ALA A 168 0.60 -10.74 -5.76
N TYR A 169 -0.24 -11.62 -6.36
CA TYR A 169 -0.49 -12.94 -5.76
C TYR A 169 -0.73 -14.08 -6.74
N TYR A 170 -0.95 -13.82 -8.04
CA TYR A 170 -1.46 -14.85 -8.96
C TYR A 170 -0.48 -16.01 -9.17
N LEU A 171 0.83 -15.77 -9.19
CA LEU A 171 1.81 -16.83 -9.40
C LEU A 171 1.75 -17.90 -8.31
N LYS A 172 1.50 -17.50 -7.06
CA LYS A 172 1.44 -18.45 -5.93
C LYS A 172 0.00 -18.89 -5.62
N TYR A 173 -0.94 -17.98 -5.64
CA TYR A 173 -2.29 -18.23 -5.15
C TYR A 173 -3.35 -18.36 -6.25
N GLN A 174 -3.04 -18.04 -7.50
CA GLN A 174 -3.94 -18.01 -8.64
C GLN A 174 -5.21 -17.18 -8.29
N ASN A 175 -6.39 -17.77 -8.44
CA ASN A 175 -7.66 -17.10 -8.13
C ASN A 175 -8.00 -17.03 -6.63
N LYS A 176 -7.13 -17.54 -5.74
CA LYS A 176 -7.41 -17.64 -4.31
C LYS A 176 -6.97 -16.36 -3.56
N ARG A 177 -7.51 -15.20 -3.96
CA ARG A 177 -7.23 -13.94 -3.27
C ARG A 177 -7.45 -14.00 -1.74
N PRO A 178 -8.50 -14.66 -1.20
CA PRO A 178 -8.66 -14.78 0.26
C PRO A 178 -7.49 -15.47 0.96
N GLU A 179 -6.88 -16.48 0.34
CA GLU A 179 -5.71 -17.17 0.90
C GLU A 179 -4.47 -16.25 0.94
N TYR A 180 -4.25 -15.46 -0.11
CA TYR A 180 -3.22 -14.42 -0.13
C TYR A 180 -3.43 -13.38 0.99
N ILE A 181 -4.66 -12.87 1.14
CA ILE A 181 -5.00 -11.90 2.19
C ILE A 181 -4.71 -12.46 3.59
N GLN A 182 -5.05 -13.72 3.84
CA GLN A 182 -4.75 -14.39 5.11
C GLN A 182 -3.25 -14.49 5.36
N ASN A 183 -2.47 -14.83 4.32
CA ASN A 183 -1.02 -14.98 4.44
C ASN A 183 -0.28 -13.64 4.56
N PHE A 184 -0.83 -12.54 4.03
CA PHE A 184 -0.26 -11.20 4.18
C PHE A 184 -0.04 -10.82 5.65
N TRP A 185 -0.92 -11.19 6.55
CA TRP A 185 -0.78 -10.87 7.99
C TRP A 185 0.48 -11.44 8.65
N ASN A 186 1.10 -12.46 8.06
CA ASN A 186 2.34 -13.04 8.57
C ASN A 186 3.59 -12.22 8.21
N VAL A 187 3.49 -11.31 7.26
CA VAL A 187 4.64 -10.50 6.79
C VAL A 187 4.52 -9.03 7.16
N VAL A 188 3.41 -8.58 7.78
CA VAL A 188 3.24 -7.20 8.22
C VAL A 188 4.23 -6.86 9.34
N ASP A 189 5.04 -5.84 9.13
CA ASP A 189 5.92 -5.27 10.17
C ASP A 189 5.17 -4.22 10.99
N TRP A 190 4.59 -4.67 12.10
CA TRP A 190 3.80 -3.80 12.97
C TRP A 190 4.62 -2.67 13.60
N ASN A 191 5.95 -2.81 13.75
CA ASN A 191 6.79 -1.72 14.24
C ASN A 191 6.89 -0.58 13.21
N ILE A 192 6.95 -0.92 11.94
CA ILE A 192 6.93 0.08 10.86
C ILE A 192 5.54 0.69 10.71
N VAL A 193 4.49 -0.12 10.79
CA VAL A 193 3.10 0.36 10.72
C VAL A 193 2.79 1.31 11.89
N GLU A 194 3.27 1.02 13.11
CA GLU A 194 3.21 1.93 14.27
C GLU A 194 3.89 3.28 14.00
N LYS A 195 5.14 3.26 13.53
CA LYS A 195 5.87 4.49 13.17
C LYS A 195 5.17 5.31 12.09
N ARG A 196 4.57 4.63 11.11
CA ARG A 196 3.76 5.32 10.09
C ARG A 196 2.52 5.95 10.71
N PHE A 197 1.84 5.25 11.59
CA PHE A 197 0.68 5.77 12.31
C PHE A 197 1.06 7.02 13.12
N GLU A 198 2.15 6.97 13.89
CA GLU A 198 2.67 8.11 14.67
C GLU A 198 3.01 9.32 13.78
N LYS A 199 3.56 9.08 12.58
CA LYS A 199 3.85 10.15 11.60
C LYS A 199 2.58 10.82 11.06
N GLY A 200 1.46 10.11 11.07
CA GLY A 200 0.16 10.60 10.58
C GLY A 200 -0.67 11.33 11.64
N LEU A 201 -0.29 11.23 12.94
CA LEU A 201 -0.93 11.97 14.04
C LEU A 201 -0.56 13.46 13.99
#